data_3a259755d992d5bb762c3e614cf414d0
#
_entry.id   3a259755d992d5bb762c3e614cf414d0
#
_cell.length_a   1.000
_cell.length_b   1.000
_cell.length_c   1.000
_cell.angle_alpha   90.00
_cell.angle_beta   90.00
_cell.angle_gamma   90.00
#
_symmetry.space_group_name_H-M   'P 1'
#
loop_
_entity.id
_entity.type
_entity.pdbx_description
1 polymer ?
#
loop_
_entity_poly.entity_id
_entity_poly.type
_entity_poly.pdbx_seq_one_letter_code
_entity_poly.pdbx_strand_id
1 'polypeptide(L)'
;YMDEPFPWYFISDMTYNDGGENQGRCGFTHYFAVEDDGIISDFHSLFIKLIQNSCKKIKVKKVDVLQARSFFQLPTNIPKEQVDDAHIDLIDTDHFVMLYYVSDSDGDTIIYNEREKSESYTIKKKVTPKQGRVVLFDGR
;
A
#
# COMPACT_ATOMS: atom_id res chain seq x y z
N TYR A 1 9.48 -19.71 12.78
CA TYR A 1 9.20 -18.27 12.74
C TYR A 1 8.15 -17.81 13.79
N MET A 2 7.78 -18.68 14.72
CA MET A 2 6.85 -18.31 15.81
C MET A 2 7.54 -17.78 17.07
N ASP A 3 8.86 -17.81 17.12
CA ASP A 3 9.60 -17.47 18.34
C ASP A 3 10.09 -16.01 18.40
N GLU A 4 10.04 -15.28 17.29
CA GLU A 4 10.33 -13.85 17.27
C GLU A 4 9.07 -13.03 16.94
N PRO A 5 8.73 -12.05 17.78
CA PRO A 5 7.57 -11.19 17.52
C PRO A 5 7.82 -10.39 16.24
N PHE A 6 6.85 -10.38 15.34
CA PHE A 6 6.88 -9.52 14.16
C PHE A 6 6.82 -8.04 14.61
N PRO A 7 7.83 -7.22 14.29
CA PRO A 7 7.91 -5.86 14.81
C PRO A 7 6.94 -4.94 14.08
N TRP A 8 6.01 -4.38 14.81
CA TRP A 8 5.10 -3.35 14.35
C TRP A 8 5.49 -2.00 14.93
N TYR A 9 5.57 -0.99 14.08
CA TYR A 9 5.88 0.39 14.46
C TYR A 9 4.62 1.24 14.35
N PHE A 10 4.28 1.94 15.42
CA PHE A 10 3.12 2.84 15.44
C PHE A 10 3.35 4.03 14.53
N ILE A 11 2.33 4.37 13.74
CA ILE A 11 2.25 5.59 12.94
C ILE A 11 0.99 6.34 13.39
N SER A 12 1.17 7.62 13.74
CA SER A 12 0.06 8.47 14.16
C SER A 12 -0.85 8.88 12.99
N ASP A 13 -0.31 8.93 11.79
CA ASP A 13 -1.04 9.23 10.57
C ASP A 13 -0.53 8.37 9.40
N MET A 14 -1.39 7.51 8.88
CA MET A 14 -1.09 6.61 7.77
C MET A 14 -1.41 7.21 6.40
N THR A 15 -2.10 8.34 6.38
CA THR A 15 -2.59 8.95 5.14
C THR A 15 -1.65 9.97 4.54
N TYR A 16 -0.48 10.18 5.16
CA TYR A 16 0.45 11.26 4.86
C TYR A 16 -0.20 12.63 5.00
N ASN A 17 0.13 13.31 6.09
CA ASN A 17 -0.38 14.66 6.36
C ASN A 17 0.20 15.67 5.34
N ASP A 18 -0.48 15.86 4.24
CA ASP A 18 -0.23 16.92 3.27
C ASP A 18 -0.93 18.24 3.63
N GLY A 19 -1.43 18.34 4.86
CA GLY A 19 -2.17 19.52 5.38
C GLY A 19 -3.68 19.41 5.17
N GLY A 20 -4.19 18.28 4.73
CA GLY A 20 -5.63 18.03 4.59
C GLY A 20 -6.36 17.92 5.93
N GLU A 21 -7.69 18.06 5.90
CA GLU A 21 -8.55 17.99 7.10
C GLU A 21 -8.70 16.57 7.68
N ASN A 22 -8.21 15.54 6.97
CA ASN A 22 -8.39 14.11 7.29
C ASN A 22 -7.31 13.55 8.19
N GLN A 23 -6.84 14.31 9.15
CA GLN A 23 -5.80 13.91 10.08
C GLN A 23 -6.26 12.78 11.01
N GLY A 24 -5.34 11.84 11.31
CA GLY A 24 -5.46 10.95 12.44
C GLY A 24 -5.90 9.52 12.18
N ARG A 25 -5.68 8.99 10.98
CA ARG A 25 -5.78 7.54 10.76
C ARG A 25 -4.52 6.86 11.26
N CYS A 26 -4.47 6.60 12.56
CA CYS A 26 -3.34 5.89 13.14
C CYS A 26 -3.38 4.39 12.81
N GLY A 27 -2.21 3.78 12.89
CA GLY A 27 -2.05 2.36 12.64
C GLY A 27 -0.64 1.89 12.95
N PHE A 28 -0.30 0.76 12.38
CA PHE A 28 1.03 0.18 12.51
C PHE A 28 1.60 -0.15 11.13
N THR A 29 2.90 -0.01 10.99
CA THR A 29 3.63 -0.37 9.78
C THR A 29 4.85 -1.21 10.11
N HIS A 30 5.29 -1.98 9.11
CA HIS A 30 6.61 -2.60 9.10
C HIS A 30 7.18 -2.48 7.69
N TYR A 31 8.36 -1.88 7.57
CA TYR A 31 9.08 -1.79 6.31
C TYR A 31 9.97 -2.99 6.10
N PHE A 32 9.87 -3.62 4.95
CA PHE A 32 10.73 -4.74 4.52
C PHE A 32 11.86 -4.26 3.62
N ALA A 33 11.59 -3.25 2.79
CA ALA A 33 12.55 -2.65 1.89
C ALA A 33 12.24 -1.17 1.70
N VAL A 34 13.26 -0.35 1.52
CA VAL A 34 13.19 1.08 1.18
C VAL A 34 14.14 1.40 0.02
N GLU A 35 13.84 2.46 -0.73
CA GLU A 35 14.45 2.75 -2.03
C GLU A 35 15.99 2.78 -2.00
N ASP A 36 16.58 3.48 -1.04
CA ASP A 36 18.03 3.68 -0.99
C ASP A 36 18.79 2.56 -0.27
N ASP A 37 18.16 1.91 0.72
CA ASP A 37 18.79 0.91 1.58
C ASP A 37 18.50 -0.53 1.14
N GLY A 38 17.55 -0.73 0.21
CA GLY A 38 17.13 -2.05 -0.23
C GLY A 38 16.37 -2.81 0.85
N ILE A 39 16.69 -4.08 1.05
CA ILE A 39 16.05 -4.94 2.06
C ILE A 39 16.60 -4.60 3.45
N ILE A 40 15.71 -4.18 4.35
CA ILE A 40 16.04 -3.76 5.72
C ILE A 40 15.45 -4.65 6.82
N SER A 41 14.69 -5.68 6.45
CA SER A 41 14.01 -6.56 7.40
C SER A 41 14.29 -8.04 7.12
N ASP A 42 14.57 -8.81 8.15
CA ASP A 42 14.72 -10.26 8.08
C ASP A 42 13.41 -10.97 7.67
N PHE A 43 12.27 -10.30 7.85
CA PHE A 43 10.96 -10.82 7.43
C PHE A 43 10.66 -10.63 5.92
N HIS A 44 11.61 -10.12 5.14
CA HIS A 44 11.43 -9.89 3.69
C HIS A 44 11.01 -11.15 2.92
N SER A 45 11.37 -12.33 3.40
CA SER A 45 10.97 -13.60 2.79
C SER A 45 9.45 -13.78 2.68
N LEU A 46 8.66 -13.11 3.53
CA LEU A 46 7.20 -13.18 3.51
C LEU A 46 6.60 -12.63 2.21
N PHE A 47 7.18 -11.59 1.62
CA PHE A 47 6.65 -10.99 0.40
C PHE A 47 7.35 -11.47 -0.88
N ILE A 48 8.55 -12.05 -0.83
CA ILE A 48 9.27 -12.50 -2.04
C ILE A 48 8.45 -13.51 -2.84
N LYS A 49 7.85 -14.50 -2.17
CA LYS A 49 6.99 -15.50 -2.83
C LYS A 49 5.76 -14.86 -3.50
N LEU A 50 5.19 -13.83 -2.86
CA LEU A 50 4.06 -13.09 -3.39
C LEU A 50 4.47 -12.37 -4.69
N ILE A 51 5.59 -11.65 -4.69
CA ILE A 51 6.14 -10.98 -5.87
C ILE A 51 6.40 -11.99 -6.99
N GLN A 52 7.11 -13.08 -6.70
CA GLN A 52 7.42 -14.10 -7.70
C GLN A 52 6.17 -14.71 -8.35
N ASN A 53 5.13 -14.99 -7.57
CA ASN A 53 3.88 -15.53 -8.07
C ASN A 53 3.11 -14.49 -8.92
N SER A 54 3.12 -13.23 -8.50
CA SER A 54 2.50 -12.15 -9.25
C SER A 54 3.22 -11.91 -10.58
N CYS A 55 4.55 -11.86 -10.58
CA CYS A 55 5.37 -11.74 -11.80
C CYS A 55 5.11 -12.86 -12.80
N LYS A 56 5.00 -14.12 -12.31
CA LYS A 56 4.64 -15.26 -13.19
C LYS A 56 3.28 -15.06 -13.85
N LYS A 57 2.27 -14.61 -13.09
CA LYS A 57 0.92 -14.36 -13.63
C LYS A 57 0.89 -13.30 -14.73
N ILE A 58 1.62 -12.20 -14.54
CA ILE A 58 1.67 -11.09 -15.51
C ILE A 58 2.79 -11.24 -16.55
N LYS A 59 3.53 -12.37 -16.53
CA LYS A 59 4.62 -12.70 -17.45
C LYS A 59 5.79 -11.70 -17.44
N VAL A 60 6.04 -11.07 -16.31
CA VAL A 60 7.23 -10.23 -16.08
C VAL A 60 8.37 -11.09 -15.55
N LYS A 61 9.56 -10.97 -16.14
CA LYS A 61 10.72 -11.82 -15.81
C LYS A 61 11.48 -11.32 -14.58
N LYS A 62 11.58 -10.03 -14.40
CA LYS A 62 12.32 -9.38 -13.31
C LYS A 62 11.64 -8.08 -12.91
N VAL A 63 11.63 -7.80 -11.63
CA VAL A 63 11.26 -6.50 -11.04
C VAL A 63 12.31 -6.14 -10.01
N ASP A 64 12.57 -4.86 -9.86
CA ASP A 64 13.32 -4.32 -8.75
C ASP A 64 12.31 -3.79 -7.74
N VAL A 65 12.52 -4.12 -6.45
CA VAL A 65 11.64 -3.69 -5.38
C VAL A 65 12.17 -2.38 -4.83
N LEU A 66 11.48 -1.29 -5.11
CA LEU A 66 11.85 0.03 -4.62
C LEU A 66 11.43 0.20 -3.15
N GLN A 67 10.21 -0.19 -2.82
CA GLN A 67 9.69 -0.14 -1.46
C GLN A 67 8.78 -1.34 -1.20
N ALA A 68 8.84 -1.89 0.01
CA ALA A 68 7.91 -2.90 0.48
C ALA A 68 7.58 -2.67 1.96
N ARG A 69 6.29 -2.60 2.28
CA ARG A 69 5.79 -2.36 3.64
C ARG A 69 4.48 -3.08 3.88
N SER A 70 4.22 -3.41 5.13
CA SER A 70 2.91 -3.86 5.59
C SER A 70 2.25 -2.78 6.43
N PHE A 71 0.92 -2.73 6.34
CA PHE A 71 0.10 -1.84 7.14
C PHE A 71 -0.93 -2.61 7.94
N PHE A 72 -1.14 -2.16 9.15
CA PHE A 72 -2.26 -2.57 9.98
C PHE A 72 -3.03 -1.30 10.40
N GLN A 73 -4.07 -0.98 9.63
CA GLN A 73 -4.94 0.17 9.90
C GLN A 73 -5.91 -0.17 11.02
N LEU A 74 -6.05 0.74 11.97
CA LEU A 74 -7.03 0.60 13.05
C LEU A 74 -8.41 1.06 12.58
N PRO A 75 -9.49 0.46 13.12
CA PRO A 75 -10.85 0.97 12.90
C PRO A 75 -10.95 2.42 13.36
N THR A 76 -11.58 3.25 12.55
CA THR A 76 -11.80 4.66 12.88
C THR A 76 -13.29 4.97 12.90
N ASN A 77 -13.69 5.99 13.68
CA ASN A 77 -15.07 6.51 13.71
C ASN A 77 -15.32 7.52 12.56
N ILE A 78 -14.57 7.40 11.47
CA ILE A 78 -14.72 8.26 10.31
C ILE A 78 -15.94 7.80 9.50
N PRO A 79 -16.79 8.73 8.99
CA PRO A 79 -17.89 8.36 8.12
C PRO A 79 -17.42 7.53 6.92
N LYS A 80 -18.20 6.51 6.56
CA LYS A 80 -17.85 5.59 5.44
C LYS A 80 -17.73 6.29 4.08
N GLU A 81 -18.38 7.44 3.96
CA GLU A 81 -18.36 8.27 2.76
C GLU A 81 -17.10 9.12 2.63
N GLN A 82 -16.33 9.24 3.74
CA GLN A 82 -15.10 9.99 3.73
C GLN A 82 -13.96 9.13 3.14
N VAL A 83 -13.38 9.61 2.06
CA VAL A 83 -12.29 8.97 1.35
C VAL A 83 -10.98 9.65 1.73
N ASP A 84 -9.90 8.88 1.85
CA ASP A 84 -8.55 9.44 2.04
C ASP A 84 -8.11 10.20 0.80
N ASP A 85 -7.23 11.18 1.00
CA ASP A 85 -6.69 11.98 -0.09
C ASP A 85 -5.93 11.11 -1.09
N ALA A 86 -6.12 11.42 -2.37
CA ALA A 86 -5.38 10.75 -3.43
C ALA A 86 -3.90 11.12 -3.34
N HIS A 87 -3.03 10.13 -3.43
CA HIS A 87 -1.58 10.31 -3.36
C HIS A 87 -0.85 9.38 -4.33
N ILE A 88 0.42 9.66 -4.53
CA ILE A 88 1.37 8.84 -5.27
C ILE A 88 2.45 8.41 -4.28
N ASP A 89 2.80 7.11 -4.25
CA ASP A 89 3.76 6.57 -3.28
C ASP A 89 5.20 7.06 -3.52
N LEU A 90 5.62 7.15 -4.79
CA LEU A 90 6.96 7.60 -5.18
C LEU A 90 6.85 8.71 -6.24
N ILE A 91 7.42 9.87 -5.93
CA ILE A 91 7.47 11.02 -6.85
C ILE A 91 8.67 10.84 -7.79
N ASP A 92 8.52 11.26 -9.05
CA ASP A 92 9.58 11.25 -10.09
C ASP A 92 10.16 9.87 -10.45
N THR A 93 9.51 8.79 -10.02
CA THR A 93 9.94 7.43 -10.32
C THR A 93 8.80 6.63 -10.98
N ASP A 94 9.07 6.10 -12.18
CA ASP A 94 8.13 5.20 -12.85
C ASP A 94 8.06 3.88 -12.10
N HIS A 95 6.88 3.54 -11.57
CA HIS A 95 6.71 2.34 -10.78
C HIS A 95 5.32 1.72 -10.90
N PHE A 96 5.22 0.46 -10.50
CA PHE A 96 3.94 -0.22 -10.28
C PHE A 96 3.73 -0.43 -8.79
N VAL A 97 2.51 -0.25 -8.35
CA VAL A 97 2.06 -0.62 -7.00
C VAL A 97 1.49 -2.02 -7.03
N MET A 98 1.97 -2.88 -6.14
CA MET A 98 1.39 -4.19 -5.88
C MET A 98 0.80 -4.19 -4.47
N LEU A 99 -0.52 -4.18 -4.39
CA LEU A 99 -1.26 -4.23 -3.13
C LEU A 99 -1.80 -5.64 -2.89
N TYR A 100 -1.45 -6.23 -1.75
CA TYR A 100 -1.95 -7.54 -1.30
C TYR A 100 -2.81 -7.38 -0.06
N TYR A 101 -4.04 -7.84 -0.14
CA TYR A 101 -4.96 -7.83 1.01
C TYR A 101 -4.80 -9.10 1.84
N VAL A 102 -4.29 -8.93 3.06
CA VAL A 102 -4.09 -10.02 4.03
C VAL A 102 -5.42 -10.50 4.62
N SER A 103 -6.41 -9.59 4.71
CA SER A 103 -7.74 -9.85 5.25
C SER A 103 -8.82 -9.15 4.43
N ASP A 104 -10.07 -9.53 4.67
CA ASP A 104 -11.22 -8.74 4.23
C ASP A 104 -11.31 -7.46 5.05
N SER A 105 -11.71 -6.35 4.44
CA SER A 105 -12.05 -5.11 5.13
C SER A 105 -13.10 -4.33 4.35
N ASP A 106 -13.63 -3.26 4.92
CA ASP A 106 -14.71 -2.45 4.38
C ASP A 106 -14.24 -1.17 3.66
N GLY A 107 -12.95 -0.86 3.68
CA GLY A 107 -12.36 0.31 3.00
C GLY A 107 -11.91 -0.04 1.57
N ASP A 108 -12.67 0.35 0.55
CA ASP A 108 -12.29 0.13 -0.84
C ASP A 108 -11.00 0.89 -1.20
N THR A 109 -10.12 0.25 -1.97
CA THR A 109 -9.03 0.96 -2.65
C THR A 109 -9.59 1.62 -3.91
N ILE A 110 -9.38 2.93 -4.03
CA ILE A 110 -9.86 3.72 -5.17
C ILE A 110 -8.66 4.10 -6.04
N ILE A 111 -8.73 3.78 -7.31
CA ILE A 111 -7.74 4.16 -8.32
C ILE A 111 -8.41 5.20 -9.22
N TYR A 112 -7.76 6.33 -9.42
CA TYR A 112 -8.24 7.44 -10.23
C TYR A 112 -7.62 7.42 -11.64
N ASN A 113 -8.21 8.18 -12.55
CA ASN A 113 -7.68 8.38 -13.90
C ASN A 113 -6.59 9.44 -13.95
N GLU A 114 -6.72 10.44 -13.08
CA GLU A 114 -5.82 11.59 -13.00
C GLU A 114 -4.48 11.14 -12.41
N ARG A 115 -3.39 11.62 -13.01
CA ARG A 115 -1.99 11.31 -12.61
C ARG A 115 -1.29 12.48 -11.94
N GLU A 116 -1.96 13.60 -11.85
CA GLU A 116 -1.50 14.82 -11.22
C GLU A 116 -2.54 15.32 -10.25
N LYS A 117 -2.14 16.21 -9.33
CA LYS A 117 -3.08 16.82 -8.39
C LYS A 117 -4.21 17.54 -9.15
N SER A 118 -5.44 17.20 -8.83
CA SER A 118 -6.64 17.70 -9.50
C SER A 118 -7.65 18.22 -8.48
N GLU A 119 -8.43 19.23 -8.86
CA GLU A 119 -9.59 19.70 -8.09
C GLU A 119 -10.75 18.70 -8.13
N SER A 120 -10.75 17.80 -9.12
CA SER A 120 -11.75 16.74 -9.26
C SER A 120 -11.11 15.47 -9.79
N TYR A 121 -11.38 14.36 -9.13
CA TYR A 121 -10.89 13.04 -9.52
C TYR A 121 -12.01 12.19 -10.10
N THR A 122 -11.70 11.46 -11.19
CA THR A 122 -12.62 10.50 -11.79
C THR A 122 -12.18 9.08 -11.49
N ILE A 123 -13.09 8.26 -10.99
CA ILE A 123 -12.77 6.91 -10.53
C ILE A 123 -12.52 6.00 -11.74
N LYS A 124 -11.32 5.50 -11.85
CA LYS A 124 -10.95 4.45 -12.81
C LYS A 124 -11.37 3.07 -12.33
N LYS A 125 -11.15 2.80 -11.03
CA LYS A 125 -11.45 1.49 -10.43
C LYS A 125 -11.67 1.62 -8.93
N LYS A 126 -12.67 0.88 -8.41
CA LYS A 126 -12.80 0.55 -6.99
C LYS A 126 -12.50 -0.93 -6.79
N VAL A 127 -11.73 -1.25 -5.76
CA VAL A 127 -11.36 -2.62 -5.41
C VAL A 127 -11.65 -2.87 -3.94
N THR A 128 -12.63 -3.71 -3.67
CA THR A 128 -12.95 -4.13 -2.31
C THR A 128 -11.87 -5.08 -1.79
N PRO A 129 -11.30 -4.83 -0.60
CA PRO A 129 -10.34 -5.72 0.04
C PRO A 129 -10.95 -7.10 0.25
N LYS A 130 -10.23 -8.12 -0.22
CA LYS A 130 -10.57 -9.53 -0.02
C LYS A 130 -9.29 -10.30 0.28
N GLN A 131 -9.32 -11.13 1.30
CA GLN A 131 -8.18 -11.96 1.68
C GLN A 131 -7.59 -12.69 0.46
N GLY A 132 -6.29 -12.59 0.29
CA GLY A 132 -5.56 -13.24 -0.80
C GLY A 132 -5.64 -12.52 -2.16
N ARG A 133 -6.39 -11.42 -2.27
CA ARG A 133 -6.45 -10.63 -3.50
C ARG A 133 -5.17 -9.81 -3.67
N VAL A 134 -4.65 -9.81 -4.90
CA VAL A 134 -3.57 -8.91 -5.35
C VAL A 134 -4.14 -7.93 -6.37
N VAL A 135 -3.81 -6.68 -6.22
CA VAL A 135 -4.06 -5.62 -7.21
C VAL A 135 -2.71 -5.10 -7.68
N LEU A 136 -2.55 -4.98 -8.99
CA LEU A 136 -1.38 -4.39 -9.61
C LEU A 136 -1.84 -3.23 -10.49
N PHE A 137 -1.27 -2.06 -10.30
CA PHE A 137 -1.61 -0.88 -11.07
C PHE A 137 -0.40 0.04 -11.24
N ASP A 138 -0.50 0.96 -12.19
CA ASP A 138 0.48 2.02 -12.42
C ASP A 138 0.44 2.97 -11.21
N GLY A 139 1.57 3.20 -10.57
CA GLY A 139 1.70 3.98 -9.34
C GLY A 139 1.76 5.50 -9.55
N ARG A 140 1.70 5.93 -10.83
CA ARG A 140 1.73 7.36 -11.21
C ARG A 140 0.32 7.92 -11.35
#